data_be92aeb7b684ac76366b75c4216684fa
#
_entry.id   be92aeb7b684ac76366b75c4216684fa
#
_cell.length_a   1.000
_cell.length_b   1.000
_cell.length_c   1.000
_cell.angle_alpha   90.00
_cell.angle_beta   90.00
_cell.angle_gamma   90.00
#
_symmetry.space_group_name_H-M   'P 1'
#
loop_
_entity.id
_entity.type
_entity.pdbx_description
1 polymer ?
#
loop_
_entity_poly.entity_id
_entity_poly.type
_entity_poly.pdbx_seq_one_letter_code
_entity_poly.pdbx_strand_id
1 'polypeptide(L)'
;MNILYYFAEDNSYMTQWQRIHVFNELNHYDYKINVFNPLQYASIEEANECLVKTLREHRMSYDLFMTCVSSKLLYKETINLISKLGLPTLLICFDNLHAPYLHKDIASFFDLVWLTSCETKTMFEKWNSKNIIVQPYAANPYLFDPVWKDSFYSIGFIGSPYGSRANKINKLTQSKIPCTIYNNFLNSKSEQKQITIISKWELMKSLKNLSSFRIGRKVLLGAVKNKIIKENNIDLNVFLEVNPSVSFK
;
A
#
# COMPACT_ATOMS: atom_id res chain seq x y z
N MET A 1 7.38 13.59 -19.73
CA MET A 1 7.92 12.22 -19.51
C MET A 1 6.80 11.22 -19.64
N ASN A 2 7.05 10.11 -20.37
CA ASN A 2 6.08 9.03 -20.57
C ASN A 2 6.44 7.85 -19.66
N ILE A 3 5.56 7.50 -18.76
CA ILE A 3 5.75 6.45 -17.77
C ILE A 3 4.92 5.23 -18.14
N LEU A 4 5.55 4.05 -18.24
CA LEU A 4 4.84 2.80 -18.28
C LEU A 4 4.67 2.30 -16.85
N TYR A 5 3.42 2.28 -16.36
CA TYR A 5 3.10 1.84 -15.02
C TYR A 5 2.48 0.44 -15.05
N TYR A 6 3.26 -0.56 -14.62
CA TYR A 6 2.77 -1.91 -14.40
C TYR A 6 1.99 -1.94 -13.09
N PHE A 7 0.67 -2.01 -13.19
CA PHE A 7 -0.22 -1.81 -12.06
C PHE A 7 -1.43 -2.75 -12.15
N ALA A 8 -1.62 -3.58 -11.11
CA ALA A 8 -2.77 -4.46 -10.97
C ALA A 8 -4.02 -3.63 -10.64
N GLU A 9 -4.68 -3.14 -11.67
CA GLU A 9 -5.82 -2.25 -11.55
C GLU A 9 -7.12 -3.07 -11.48
N ASP A 10 -7.77 -3.00 -10.34
CA ASP A 10 -9.06 -3.60 -10.03
C ASP A 10 -10.08 -2.53 -9.61
N ASN A 11 -11.24 -2.93 -9.11
CA ASN A 11 -12.25 -2.00 -8.59
C ASN A 11 -12.07 -1.64 -7.10
N SER A 12 -10.87 -1.86 -6.55
CA SER A 12 -10.59 -1.61 -5.14
C SER A 12 -10.42 -0.12 -4.83
N TYR A 13 -10.56 0.21 -3.55
CA TYR A 13 -10.21 1.53 -3.03
C TYR A 13 -8.75 1.92 -3.35
N MET A 14 -7.83 0.96 -3.34
CA MET A 14 -6.41 1.22 -3.64
C MET A 14 -6.20 1.65 -5.08
N THR A 15 -6.97 1.10 -6.02
CA THR A 15 -6.95 1.55 -7.41
C THR A 15 -7.44 2.99 -7.54
N GLN A 16 -8.56 3.33 -6.89
CA GLN A 16 -9.08 4.70 -6.88
C GLN A 16 -8.08 5.67 -6.26
N TRP A 17 -7.46 5.29 -5.14
CA TRP A 17 -6.42 6.08 -4.48
C TRP A 17 -5.22 6.35 -5.43
N GLN A 18 -4.74 5.34 -6.14
CA GLN A 18 -3.67 5.47 -7.11
C GLN A 18 -4.04 6.42 -8.26
N ARG A 19 -5.27 6.29 -8.78
CA ARG A 19 -5.77 7.16 -9.84
C ARG A 19 -5.78 8.62 -9.40
N ILE A 20 -6.26 8.90 -8.21
CA ILE A 20 -6.40 10.27 -7.68
C ILE A 20 -5.03 10.84 -7.25
N HIS A 21 -4.28 10.11 -6.44
CA HIS A 21 -3.11 10.64 -5.76
C HIS A 21 -1.78 10.40 -6.48
N VAL A 22 -1.75 9.53 -7.48
CA VAL A 22 -0.55 9.28 -8.27
C VAL A 22 -0.76 9.72 -9.72
N PHE A 23 -1.80 9.22 -10.40
CA PHE A 23 -1.96 9.47 -11.83
C PHE A 23 -2.38 10.91 -12.11
N ASN A 24 -3.44 11.41 -11.45
CA ASN A 24 -3.88 12.79 -11.64
C ASN A 24 -2.81 13.77 -11.18
N GLU A 25 -2.11 13.46 -10.09
CA GLU A 25 -1.04 14.30 -9.58
C GLU A 25 0.12 14.41 -10.57
N LEU A 26 0.60 13.30 -11.13
CA LEU A 26 1.66 13.32 -12.13
C LEU A 26 1.23 14.05 -13.43
N ASN A 27 -0.06 14.01 -13.78
CA ASN A 27 -0.57 14.75 -14.91
C ASN A 27 -0.48 16.28 -14.72
N HIS A 28 -0.55 16.80 -13.49
CA HIS A 28 -0.32 18.23 -13.22
C HIS A 28 1.10 18.68 -13.58
N TYR A 29 2.05 17.75 -13.66
CA TYR A 29 3.44 17.99 -14.03
C TYR A 29 3.76 17.51 -15.46
N ASP A 30 2.76 17.39 -16.32
CA ASP A 30 2.88 16.94 -17.71
C ASP A 30 3.52 15.55 -17.88
N TYR A 31 3.41 14.69 -16.87
CA TYR A 31 3.81 13.29 -16.98
C TYR A 31 2.64 12.44 -17.50
N LYS A 32 2.88 11.68 -18.56
CA LYS A 32 1.87 10.77 -19.13
C LYS A 32 2.06 9.38 -18.58
N ILE A 33 1.00 8.83 -17.98
CA ILE A 33 1.01 7.47 -17.44
C ILE A 33 0.23 6.54 -18.36
N ASN A 34 0.93 5.52 -18.83
CA ASN A 34 0.35 4.41 -19.57
C ASN A 34 0.30 3.20 -18.64
N VAL A 35 -0.90 2.73 -18.32
CA VAL A 35 -1.08 1.58 -17.42
C VAL A 35 -0.98 0.29 -18.20
N PHE A 36 -0.12 -0.60 -17.74
CA PHE A 36 -0.12 -2.01 -18.14
C PHE A 36 -0.73 -2.82 -17.00
N ASN A 37 -1.95 -3.29 -17.20
CA ASN A 37 -2.69 -4.02 -16.17
C ASN A 37 -2.52 -5.55 -16.33
N PRO A 38 -1.76 -6.23 -15.44
CA PRO A 38 -1.56 -7.67 -15.54
C PRO A 38 -2.84 -8.49 -15.33
N LEU A 39 -3.88 -7.91 -14.72
CA LEU A 39 -5.14 -8.61 -14.47
C LEU A 39 -6.01 -8.76 -15.73
N GLN A 40 -5.62 -8.15 -16.85
CA GLN A 40 -6.31 -8.27 -18.14
C GLN A 40 -5.85 -9.48 -18.96
N TYR A 41 -4.87 -10.25 -18.47
CA TYR A 41 -4.30 -11.41 -19.12
C TYR A 41 -4.80 -12.71 -18.47
N ALA A 42 -4.78 -13.81 -19.20
CA ALA A 42 -5.24 -15.09 -18.70
C ALA A 42 -4.34 -15.66 -17.57
N SER A 43 -3.06 -15.27 -17.56
CA SER A 43 -2.13 -15.63 -16.49
C SER A 43 -1.09 -14.52 -16.24
N ILE A 44 -0.42 -14.60 -15.10
CA ILE A 44 0.67 -13.68 -14.77
C ILE A 44 1.90 -13.92 -15.66
N GLU A 45 2.14 -15.14 -16.05
CA GLU A 45 3.15 -15.54 -17.03
C GLU A 45 2.93 -14.79 -18.34
N GLU A 46 1.74 -14.91 -18.91
CA GLU A 46 1.35 -14.24 -20.14
C GLU A 46 1.49 -12.72 -20.03
N ALA A 47 1.05 -12.13 -18.89
CA ALA A 47 1.19 -10.69 -18.65
C ALA A 47 2.67 -10.25 -18.67
N ASN A 48 3.57 -11.03 -18.05
CA ASN A 48 5.00 -10.73 -18.03
C ASN A 48 5.63 -10.87 -19.43
N GLU A 49 5.26 -11.88 -20.21
CA GLU A 49 5.71 -12.07 -21.59
C GLU A 49 5.23 -10.94 -22.51
N CYS A 50 3.95 -10.60 -22.43
CA CYS A 50 3.37 -9.49 -23.19
C CYS A 50 3.98 -8.14 -22.81
N LEU A 51 4.29 -7.90 -21.53
CA LEU A 51 5.01 -6.69 -21.09
C LEU A 51 6.36 -6.56 -21.79
N VAL A 52 7.16 -7.63 -21.80
CA VAL A 52 8.47 -7.62 -22.47
C VAL A 52 8.33 -7.41 -23.97
N LYS A 53 7.35 -8.05 -24.61
CA LYS A 53 7.06 -7.85 -26.04
C LYS A 53 6.70 -6.40 -26.34
N THR A 54 5.75 -5.81 -25.58
CA THR A 54 5.35 -4.41 -25.72
C THR A 54 6.53 -3.46 -25.59
N LEU A 55 7.40 -3.72 -24.60
CA LEU A 55 8.58 -2.87 -24.40
C LEU A 55 9.65 -3.02 -25.51
N ARG A 56 9.80 -4.21 -26.09
CA ARG A 56 10.69 -4.39 -27.26
C ARG A 56 10.18 -3.62 -28.48
N GLU A 57 8.88 -3.64 -28.72
CA GLU A 57 8.25 -2.98 -29.86
C GLU A 57 8.17 -1.45 -29.70
N HIS A 58 7.97 -0.97 -28.47
CA HIS A 58 7.69 0.43 -28.16
C HIS A 58 8.67 1.05 -27.15
N ARG A 59 9.92 0.56 -27.08
CA ARG A 59 10.91 1.01 -26.09
C ARG A 59 11.09 2.53 -26.07
N MET A 60 11.16 3.15 -27.24
CA MET A 60 11.39 4.59 -27.41
C MET A 60 10.17 5.45 -27.02
N SER A 61 9.01 4.82 -26.76
CA SER A 61 7.80 5.52 -26.32
C SER A 61 7.77 5.79 -24.81
N TYR A 62 8.70 5.21 -24.04
CA TYR A 62 8.70 5.29 -22.59
C TYR A 62 10.06 5.76 -22.07
N ASP A 63 9.99 6.65 -21.07
CA ASP A 63 11.14 7.20 -20.35
C ASP A 63 11.41 6.48 -19.03
N LEU A 64 10.38 5.87 -18.43
CA LEU A 64 10.44 5.21 -17.13
C LEU A 64 9.48 4.01 -17.08
N PHE A 65 9.95 2.89 -16.55
CA PHE A 65 9.11 1.80 -16.07
C PHE A 65 8.89 1.94 -14.57
N MET A 66 7.66 1.95 -14.12
CA MET A 66 7.29 2.12 -12.72
C MET A 66 6.34 1.01 -12.27
N THR A 67 6.45 0.58 -11.01
CA THR A 67 5.52 -0.38 -10.42
C THR A 67 5.47 -0.30 -8.91
N CYS A 68 4.38 -0.78 -8.32
CA CYS A 68 4.25 -1.02 -6.87
C CYS A 68 3.84 -2.47 -6.54
N VAL A 69 3.80 -3.36 -7.54
CA VAL A 69 3.35 -4.73 -7.34
C VAL A 69 4.43 -5.60 -6.67
N SER A 70 4.00 -6.71 -6.10
CA SER A 70 4.90 -7.69 -5.48
C SER A 70 5.48 -8.67 -6.51
N SER A 71 6.45 -9.48 -6.07
CA SER A 71 7.03 -10.58 -6.85
C SER A 71 6.03 -11.67 -7.27
N LYS A 72 4.80 -11.62 -6.77
CA LYS A 72 3.72 -12.50 -7.23
C LYS A 72 3.17 -12.12 -8.60
N LEU A 73 3.27 -10.85 -8.97
CA LEU A 73 2.71 -10.30 -10.21
C LEU A 73 3.79 -9.93 -11.24
N LEU A 74 5.00 -9.61 -10.79
CA LEU A 74 6.09 -9.21 -11.66
C LEU A 74 7.34 -10.04 -11.34
N TYR A 75 7.87 -10.74 -12.34
CA TYR A 75 9.00 -11.65 -12.17
C TYR A 75 10.34 -10.92 -12.30
N LYS A 76 11.34 -11.37 -11.55
CA LYS A 76 12.70 -10.81 -11.60
C LYS A 76 13.34 -10.94 -12.99
N GLU A 77 13.02 -12.01 -13.71
CA GLU A 77 13.47 -12.25 -15.08
C GLU A 77 12.94 -11.14 -16.03
N THR A 78 11.68 -10.75 -15.84
CA THR A 78 11.04 -9.65 -16.59
C THR A 78 11.73 -8.33 -16.32
N ILE A 79 12.00 -8.00 -15.05
CA ILE A 79 12.68 -6.76 -14.67
C ILE A 79 14.09 -6.70 -15.29
N ASN A 80 14.84 -7.80 -15.23
CA ASN A 80 16.15 -7.91 -15.86
C ASN A 80 16.11 -7.66 -17.38
N LEU A 81 15.08 -8.14 -18.06
CA LEU A 81 14.90 -7.89 -19.49
C LEU A 81 14.58 -6.41 -19.75
N ILE A 82 13.75 -5.78 -18.92
CA ILE A 82 13.43 -4.35 -19.01
C ILE A 82 14.71 -3.50 -18.83
N SER A 83 15.52 -3.80 -17.80
CA SER A 83 16.79 -3.11 -17.57
C SER A 83 17.76 -3.27 -18.76
N LYS A 84 17.81 -4.46 -19.37
CA LYS A 84 18.62 -4.70 -20.57
C LYS A 84 18.18 -3.89 -21.80
N LEU A 85 16.90 -3.50 -21.85
CA LEU A 85 16.40 -2.59 -22.86
C LEU A 85 16.81 -1.13 -22.60
N GLY A 86 17.52 -0.85 -21.50
CA GLY A 86 17.96 0.49 -21.11
C GLY A 86 16.83 1.38 -20.60
N LEU A 87 15.68 0.84 -20.17
CA LEU A 87 14.60 1.59 -19.57
C LEU A 87 14.85 1.73 -18.08
N PRO A 88 14.96 2.95 -17.52
CA PRO A 88 15.04 3.15 -16.07
C PRO A 88 13.85 2.54 -15.34
N THR A 89 14.10 1.95 -14.16
CA THR A 89 13.10 1.20 -13.42
C THR A 89 12.93 1.74 -12.00
N LEU A 90 11.66 1.97 -11.58
CA LEU A 90 11.29 2.44 -10.25
C LEU A 90 10.31 1.46 -9.58
N LEU A 91 10.69 0.97 -8.40
CA LEU A 91 9.80 0.22 -7.52
C LEU A 91 9.31 1.12 -6.38
N ILE A 92 7.99 1.26 -6.23
CA ILE A 92 7.37 1.98 -5.12
C ILE A 92 6.86 0.98 -4.10
N CYS A 93 7.32 1.09 -2.86
CA CYS A 93 6.94 0.20 -1.76
C CYS A 93 6.03 0.96 -0.77
N PHE A 94 4.75 1.09 -1.09
CA PHE A 94 3.80 1.88 -0.27
C PHE A 94 3.68 1.38 1.16
N ASP A 95 3.60 0.07 1.38
CA ASP A 95 3.43 -0.52 2.72
C ASP A 95 4.70 -1.22 3.23
N ASN A 96 5.88 -0.67 2.90
CA ASN A 96 7.16 -1.29 3.27
C ASN A 96 7.32 -1.49 4.79
N LEU A 97 6.66 -0.69 5.63
CA LEU A 97 6.71 -0.83 7.09
C LEU A 97 6.05 -2.13 7.57
N HIS A 98 4.94 -2.54 6.96
CA HIS A 98 4.15 -3.69 7.40
C HIS A 98 4.46 -4.96 6.61
N ALA A 99 4.72 -4.83 5.32
CA ALA A 99 4.91 -5.95 4.41
C ALA A 99 6.15 -5.79 3.48
N PRO A 100 7.33 -5.46 4.01
CA PRO A 100 8.53 -5.25 3.19
C PRO A 100 8.89 -6.49 2.36
N TYR A 101 8.61 -7.68 2.89
CA TYR A 101 8.93 -8.96 2.27
C TYR A 101 8.20 -9.22 0.94
N LEU A 102 7.15 -8.48 0.64
CA LEU A 102 6.44 -8.59 -0.65
C LEU A 102 7.33 -8.22 -1.84
N HIS A 103 8.32 -7.37 -1.61
CA HIS A 103 9.23 -6.87 -2.63
C HIS A 103 10.64 -7.49 -2.55
N LYS A 104 10.88 -8.38 -1.56
CA LYS A 104 12.21 -8.94 -1.29
C LYS A 104 12.87 -9.56 -2.53
N ASP A 105 12.10 -10.33 -3.29
CA ASP A 105 12.64 -11.13 -4.39
C ASP A 105 12.88 -10.31 -5.68
N ILE A 106 12.39 -9.07 -5.72
CA ILE A 106 12.46 -8.21 -6.92
C ILE A 106 13.18 -6.87 -6.69
N ALA A 107 13.23 -6.37 -5.45
CA ALA A 107 13.70 -5.02 -5.17
C ALA A 107 15.14 -4.74 -5.66
N SER A 108 16.04 -5.74 -5.58
CA SER A 108 17.43 -5.60 -6.02
C SER A 108 17.63 -5.47 -7.53
N PHE A 109 16.59 -5.72 -8.32
CA PHE A 109 16.64 -5.66 -9.78
C PHE A 109 16.20 -4.30 -10.33
N PHE A 110 15.72 -3.40 -9.48
CA PHE A 110 15.33 -2.05 -9.85
C PHE A 110 16.48 -1.06 -9.73
N ASP A 111 16.51 -0.07 -10.62
CA ASP A 111 17.48 1.02 -10.57
C ASP A 111 17.23 1.92 -9.36
N LEU A 112 15.96 2.13 -9.00
CA LEU A 112 15.55 2.93 -7.86
C LEU A 112 14.43 2.26 -7.08
N VAL A 113 14.54 2.25 -5.76
CA VAL A 113 13.51 1.77 -4.84
C VAL A 113 13.04 2.92 -3.96
N TRP A 114 11.75 3.22 -4.00
CA TRP A 114 11.13 4.22 -3.16
C TRP A 114 10.43 3.55 -1.97
N LEU A 115 10.87 3.90 -0.77
CA LEU A 115 10.27 3.47 0.50
C LEU A 115 9.47 4.62 1.12
N THR A 116 8.30 4.32 1.66
CA THR A 116 7.48 5.30 2.40
C THR A 116 7.85 5.38 3.89
N SER A 117 8.68 4.46 4.38
CA SER A 117 9.18 4.43 5.76
C SER A 117 10.66 4.06 5.82
N CYS A 118 11.42 4.76 6.66
CA CYS A 118 12.86 4.55 6.82
C CYS A 118 13.22 3.28 7.62
N GLU A 119 12.30 2.75 8.43
CA GLU A 119 12.60 1.64 9.36
C GLU A 119 13.00 0.34 8.64
N THR A 120 12.64 0.19 7.39
CA THR A 120 12.99 -1.01 6.61
C THR A 120 14.13 -0.78 5.63
N LYS A 121 14.68 0.43 5.54
CA LYS A 121 15.76 0.77 4.60
C LYS A 121 16.92 -0.23 4.68
N THR A 122 17.41 -0.50 5.90
CA THR A 122 18.51 -1.46 6.11
C THR A 122 18.17 -2.90 5.68
N MET A 123 16.89 -3.27 5.64
CA MET A 123 16.48 -4.58 5.10
C MET A 123 16.65 -4.61 3.58
N PHE A 124 16.21 -3.55 2.89
CA PHE A 124 16.35 -3.43 1.44
C PHE A 124 17.82 -3.35 1.02
N GLU A 125 18.67 -2.64 1.79
CA GLU A 125 20.13 -2.64 1.59
C GLU A 125 20.72 -4.05 1.71
N LYS A 126 20.32 -4.84 2.72
CA LYS A 126 20.71 -6.23 2.89
C LYS A 126 20.19 -7.15 1.77
N TRP A 127 19.15 -6.76 1.07
CA TRP A 127 18.63 -7.44 -0.12
C TRP A 127 19.28 -6.94 -1.41
N ASN A 128 20.37 -6.17 -1.29
CA ASN A 128 21.16 -5.61 -2.40
C ASN A 128 20.41 -4.58 -3.26
N SER A 129 19.42 -3.89 -2.71
CA SER A 129 18.86 -2.70 -3.36
C SER A 129 19.89 -1.57 -3.28
N LYS A 130 20.36 -1.09 -4.42
CA LYS A 130 21.51 -0.13 -4.49
C LYS A 130 21.08 1.30 -4.24
N ASN A 131 20.04 1.75 -4.91
CA ASN A 131 19.56 3.11 -4.84
C ASN A 131 18.20 3.13 -4.13
N ILE A 132 18.17 3.69 -2.93
CA ILE A 132 16.95 3.74 -2.10
C ILE A 132 16.67 5.18 -1.73
N ILE A 133 15.50 5.67 -2.11
CA ILE A 133 14.96 6.93 -1.58
C ILE A 133 13.90 6.62 -0.51
N VAL A 134 13.84 7.49 0.49
CA VAL A 134 12.80 7.42 1.51
C VAL A 134 12.00 8.71 1.45
N GLN A 135 10.76 8.58 1.01
CA GLN A 135 9.83 9.69 0.93
C GLN A 135 8.50 9.26 1.55
N PRO A 136 8.11 9.82 2.71
CA PRO A 136 6.82 9.51 3.33
C PRO A 136 5.66 10.05 2.48
N TYR A 137 4.46 9.59 2.79
CA TYR A 137 3.24 10.14 2.22
C TYR A 137 3.11 11.63 2.54
N ALA A 138 2.58 12.37 1.59
CA ALA A 138 2.22 13.78 1.76
C ALA A 138 0.73 13.98 1.42
N ALA A 139 0.15 15.07 1.92
CA ALA A 139 -1.16 15.49 1.50
C ALA A 139 -1.10 16.00 0.05
N ASN A 140 -2.14 15.66 -0.73
CA ASN A 140 -2.27 16.18 -2.08
C ASN A 140 -2.78 17.62 -2.02
N PRO A 141 -1.97 18.63 -2.43
CA PRO A 141 -2.33 20.04 -2.28
C PRO A 141 -3.48 20.49 -3.19
N TYR A 142 -3.77 19.72 -4.25
CA TYR A 142 -4.90 20.01 -5.15
C TYR A 142 -6.23 19.48 -4.65
N LEU A 143 -6.23 18.64 -3.61
CA LEU A 143 -7.42 18.06 -3.01
C LEU A 143 -7.66 18.53 -1.58
N PHE A 144 -6.60 18.87 -0.86
CA PHE A 144 -6.65 19.22 0.54
C PHE A 144 -6.20 20.66 0.76
N ASP A 145 -7.12 21.59 0.56
CA ASP A 145 -6.88 23.00 0.89
C ASP A 145 -6.82 23.18 2.41
N PRO A 146 -5.75 23.78 2.96
CA PRO A 146 -5.68 24.06 4.37
C PRO A 146 -6.73 25.12 4.73
N VAL A 147 -7.68 24.74 5.59
CA VAL A 147 -8.67 25.67 6.12
C VAL A 147 -8.26 26.04 7.53
N TRP A 148 -7.74 27.24 7.68
CA TRP A 148 -7.38 27.82 8.99
C TRP A 148 -8.64 28.30 9.69
N LYS A 149 -9.10 27.56 10.68
CA LYS A 149 -10.23 27.91 11.55
C LYS A 149 -9.77 27.84 13.01
N ASP A 150 -10.64 28.35 13.89
CA ASP A 150 -10.42 28.18 15.32
C ASP A 150 -10.25 26.70 15.66
N SER A 151 -9.25 26.42 16.50
CA SER A 151 -8.95 25.05 16.90
C SER A 151 -9.88 24.58 18.02
N PHE A 152 -10.35 23.34 17.92
CA PHE A 152 -11.07 22.69 19.01
C PHE A 152 -10.12 21.75 19.76
N TYR A 153 -10.21 21.75 21.06
CA TYR A 153 -9.46 20.80 21.91
C TYR A 153 -10.13 19.42 21.87
N SER A 154 -9.90 18.68 20.79
CA SER A 154 -10.39 17.31 20.64
C SER A 154 -9.35 16.44 19.94
N ILE A 155 -9.44 15.12 20.14
CA ILE A 155 -8.63 14.16 19.41
C ILE A 155 -9.38 13.67 18.19
N GLY A 156 -8.80 13.87 17.00
CA GLY A 156 -9.31 13.30 15.76
C GLY A 156 -8.69 11.93 15.47
N PHE A 157 -9.50 10.94 15.12
CA PHE A 157 -9.04 9.66 14.59
C PHE A 157 -9.68 9.43 13.22
N ILE A 158 -8.82 9.27 12.20
CA ILE A 158 -9.25 8.96 10.83
C ILE A 158 -8.67 7.60 10.45
N GLY A 159 -9.51 6.65 10.09
CA GLY A 159 -9.06 5.35 9.60
C GLY A 159 -9.78 4.14 10.22
N SER A 160 -9.33 2.95 9.83
CA SER A 160 -9.93 1.69 10.29
C SER A 160 -9.40 1.26 11.66
N PRO A 161 -10.26 0.84 12.59
CA PRO A 161 -9.90 0.46 13.96
C PRO A 161 -9.37 -0.99 14.03
N TYR A 162 -8.37 -1.35 13.22
CA TYR A 162 -7.78 -2.69 13.26
C TYR A 162 -6.63 -2.80 14.27
N GLY A 163 -6.32 -4.03 14.68
CA GLY A 163 -5.23 -4.35 15.62
C GLY A 163 -5.43 -3.70 16.98
N SER A 164 -4.41 -3.03 17.49
CA SER A 164 -4.46 -2.36 18.81
C SER A 164 -5.18 -1.01 18.81
N ARG A 165 -5.60 -0.51 17.65
CA ARG A 165 -6.24 0.81 17.50
C ARG A 165 -7.58 0.85 18.23
N ALA A 166 -8.40 -0.20 18.09
CA ALA A 166 -9.68 -0.33 18.76
C ALA A 166 -9.57 -0.13 20.28
N ASN A 167 -8.64 -0.84 20.92
CA ASN A 167 -8.43 -0.73 22.37
C ASN A 167 -7.93 0.65 22.80
N LYS A 168 -7.12 1.32 21.95
CA LYS A 168 -6.65 2.68 22.23
C LYS A 168 -7.79 3.69 22.14
N ILE A 169 -8.64 3.56 21.14
CA ILE A 169 -9.83 4.39 20.97
C ILE A 169 -10.78 4.21 22.16
N ASN A 170 -11.06 2.98 22.57
CA ASN A 170 -11.88 2.69 23.76
C ASN A 170 -11.32 3.35 25.03
N LYS A 171 -10.01 3.29 25.25
CA LYS A 171 -9.38 3.96 26.40
C LYS A 171 -9.56 5.47 26.37
N LEU A 172 -9.42 6.10 25.20
CA LEU A 172 -9.65 7.54 25.04
C LEU A 172 -11.10 7.90 25.38
N THR A 173 -12.05 7.13 24.87
CA THR A 173 -13.50 7.34 25.15
C THR A 173 -13.82 7.18 26.62
N GLN A 174 -13.30 6.11 27.26
CA GLN A 174 -13.48 5.88 28.71
C GLN A 174 -12.85 6.97 29.56
N SER A 175 -11.80 7.63 29.10
CA SER A 175 -11.17 8.76 29.77
C SER A 175 -11.95 10.07 29.64
N LYS A 176 -13.15 10.07 29.03
CA LYS A 176 -13.96 11.26 28.76
C LYS A 176 -13.23 12.37 28.01
N ILE A 177 -12.22 12.02 27.24
CA ILE A 177 -11.51 12.95 26.35
C ILE A 177 -12.34 13.14 25.09
N PRO A 178 -12.67 14.36 24.68
CA PRO A 178 -13.38 14.61 23.44
C PRO A 178 -12.63 13.97 22.26
N CYS A 179 -13.26 13.03 21.57
CA CYS A 179 -12.68 12.29 20.46
C CYS A 179 -13.68 12.19 19.31
N THR A 180 -13.25 12.65 18.13
CA THR A 180 -14.03 12.52 16.90
C THR A 180 -13.43 11.41 16.05
N ILE A 181 -14.26 10.46 15.62
CA ILE A 181 -13.82 9.29 14.86
C ILE A 181 -14.44 9.32 13.47
N TYR A 182 -13.59 9.28 12.46
CA TYR A 182 -13.97 9.16 11.05
C TYR A 182 -13.61 7.76 10.56
N ASN A 183 -14.64 6.96 10.25
CA ASN A 183 -14.44 5.56 9.87
C ASN A 183 -15.47 5.09 8.85
N ASN A 184 -15.02 4.37 7.81
CA ASN A 184 -15.87 3.74 6.80
C ASN A 184 -16.56 2.45 7.27
N PHE A 185 -16.24 1.96 8.46
CA PHE A 185 -16.66 0.63 8.93
C PHE A 185 -18.18 0.47 9.10
N LEU A 186 -18.90 1.56 9.29
CA LEU A 186 -20.36 1.51 9.51
C LEU A 186 -21.16 1.34 8.22
N ASN A 187 -20.58 1.66 7.07
CA ASN A 187 -21.26 1.54 5.77
C ASN A 187 -21.02 0.15 5.12
N SER A 188 -20.11 -0.65 5.63
CA SER A 188 -19.75 -1.97 5.07
C SER A 188 -20.50 -3.13 5.70
N LYS A 189 -21.81 -3.01 5.89
CA LYS A 189 -22.66 -4.11 6.42
C LYS A 189 -22.78 -5.32 5.52
N SER A 190 -22.11 -5.41 4.38
CA SER A 190 -22.34 -6.51 3.43
C SER A 190 -21.18 -6.96 2.54
N GLU A 191 -19.99 -6.45 2.67
CA GLU A 191 -18.89 -7.15 2.00
C GLU A 191 -18.50 -8.36 2.86
N GLN A 192 -19.10 -9.50 2.56
CA GLN A 192 -18.60 -10.80 2.97
C GLN A 192 -17.12 -10.83 2.56
N LYS A 193 -16.22 -10.70 3.54
CA LYS A 193 -14.82 -11.00 3.33
C LYS A 193 -14.76 -12.37 2.68
N GLN A 194 -14.43 -12.45 1.41
CA GLN A 194 -14.00 -13.70 0.82
C GLN A 194 -12.85 -14.19 1.70
N ILE A 195 -13.12 -15.24 2.46
CA ILE A 195 -12.11 -15.92 3.25
C ILE A 195 -11.20 -16.58 2.22
N THR A 196 -10.15 -15.87 1.86
CA THR A 196 -9.08 -16.47 1.05
C THR A 196 -8.50 -17.58 1.90
N ILE A 197 -8.72 -18.83 1.51
CA ILE A 197 -8.15 -20.00 2.17
C ILE A 197 -6.65 -19.95 1.92
N ILE A 198 -5.92 -19.32 2.85
CA ILE A 198 -4.45 -19.29 2.81
C ILE A 198 -3.95 -20.69 3.13
N SER A 199 -3.13 -21.26 2.27
CA SER A 199 -2.53 -22.56 2.52
C SER A 199 -1.68 -22.52 3.79
N LYS A 200 -1.58 -23.65 4.51
CA LYS A 200 -0.74 -23.76 5.72
C LYS A 200 0.71 -23.33 5.44
N TRP A 201 1.21 -23.61 4.27
CA TRP A 201 2.56 -23.24 3.84
C TRP A 201 2.72 -21.72 3.68
N GLU A 202 1.76 -21.06 3.04
CA GLU A 202 1.77 -19.59 2.90
C GLU A 202 1.65 -18.90 4.26
N LEU A 203 0.83 -19.44 5.16
CA LEU A 203 0.73 -18.93 6.52
C LEU A 203 2.07 -19.04 7.25
N MET A 204 2.75 -20.18 7.20
CA MET A 204 4.07 -20.37 7.80
C MET A 204 5.11 -19.43 7.20
N LYS A 205 5.11 -19.27 5.87
CA LYS A 205 6.00 -18.33 5.17
C LYS A 205 5.75 -16.89 5.64
N SER A 206 4.50 -16.49 5.77
CA SER A 206 4.12 -15.16 6.25
C SER A 206 4.53 -14.93 7.71
N LEU A 207 4.34 -15.91 8.59
CA LEU A 207 4.77 -15.85 9.99
C LEU A 207 6.30 -15.72 10.09
N LYS A 208 7.05 -16.51 9.34
CA LYS A 208 8.51 -16.42 9.27
C LYS A 208 8.95 -15.03 8.79
N ASN A 209 8.33 -14.51 7.73
CA ASN A 209 8.64 -13.19 7.21
C ASN A 209 8.35 -12.07 8.24
N LEU A 210 7.19 -12.09 8.89
CA LEU A 210 6.83 -11.13 9.93
C LEU A 210 7.76 -11.21 11.14
N SER A 211 8.19 -12.41 11.54
CA SER A 211 9.11 -12.59 12.67
C SER A 211 10.52 -12.04 12.42
N SER A 212 10.91 -11.88 11.15
CA SER A 212 12.26 -11.48 10.76
C SER A 212 12.60 -10.02 11.06
N PHE A 213 11.62 -9.16 11.30
CA PHE A 213 11.84 -7.73 11.55
C PHE A 213 11.01 -7.18 12.72
N ARG A 214 11.49 -6.05 13.30
CA ARG A 214 10.95 -5.50 14.55
C ARG A 214 9.45 -5.20 14.50
N ILE A 215 8.97 -4.54 13.45
CA ILE A 215 7.56 -4.17 13.32
C ILE A 215 6.71 -5.41 13.07
N GLY A 216 7.17 -6.36 12.24
CA GLY A 216 6.48 -7.62 12.02
C GLY A 216 6.25 -8.40 13.32
N ARG A 217 7.27 -8.46 14.20
CA ARG A 217 7.12 -9.06 15.54
C ARG A 217 6.07 -8.34 16.39
N LYS A 218 5.99 -7.01 16.33
CA LYS A 218 4.93 -6.24 17.03
C LYS A 218 3.55 -6.54 16.47
N VAL A 219 3.41 -6.71 15.15
CA VAL A 219 2.15 -7.10 14.50
C VAL A 219 1.72 -8.49 14.97
N LEU A 220 2.64 -9.46 14.99
CA LEU A 220 2.35 -10.82 15.49
C LEU A 220 1.92 -10.82 16.97
N LEU A 221 2.65 -10.10 17.82
CA LEU A 221 2.29 -9.97 19.24
C LEU A 221 0.92 -9.30 19.42
N GLY A 222 0.62 -8.28 18.60
CA GLY A 222 -0.70 -7.63 18.58
C GLY A 222 -1.81 -8.60 18.19
N ALA A 223 -1.61 -9.41 17.17
CA ALA A 223 -2.58 -10.42 16.72
C ALA A 223 -2.83 -11.49 17.77
N VAL A 224 -1.77 -11.97 18.44
CA VAL A 224 -1.89 -12.94 19.56
C VAL A 224 -2.66 -12.33 20.74
N LYS A 225 -2.30 -11.10 21.13
CA LYS A 225 -3.03 -10.39 22.22
C LYS A 225 -4.51 -10.20 21.89
N ASN A 226 -4.84 -9.77 20.68
CA ASN A 226 -6.23 -9.59 20.26
C ASN A 226 -7.02 -10.91 20.24
N LYS A 227 -6.36 -12.04 19.97
CA LYS A 227 -7.00 -13.35 20.00
C LYS A 227 -7.22 -13.87 21.43
N ILE A 228 -6.29 -13.59 22.35
CA ILE A 228 -6.35 -14.01 23.76
C ILE A 228 -7.36 -13.14 24.53
N ILE A 229 -7.30 -11.83 24.32
CA ILE A 229 -8.22 -10.86 24.91
C ILE A 229 -9.45 -10.84 24.01
N LYS A 230 -10.44 -11.64 24.27
CA LYS A 230 -11.73 -11.67 23.53
C LYS A 230 -12.53 -10.34 23.61
N GLU A 231 -11.90 -9.24 23.84
CA GLU A 231 -12.46 -7.88 23.84
C GLU A 231 -12.69 -7.37 22.40
N ASN A 232 -13.40 -8.15 21.59
CA ASN A 232 -13.66 -7.76 20.20
C ASN A 232 -14.94 -6.94 20.04
N ASN A 233 -15.66 -6.68 21.09
CA ASN A 233 -16.82 -5.81 21.04
C ASN A 233 -16.41 -4.40 21.49
N ILE A 234 -15.95 -3.61 20.50
CA ILE A 234 -16.09 -2.16 20.63
C ILE A 234 -17.59 -1.93 20.68
N ASP A 235 -18.09 -1.41 21.77
CA ASP A 235 -19.45 -0.90 21.80
C ASP A 235 -19.51 0.34 20.92
N LEU A 236 -19.82 0.12 19.65
CA LEU A 236 -19.93 1.16 18.63
C LEU A 236 -21.04 2.16 18.96
N ASN A 237 -21.95 1.83 19.85
CA ASN A 237 -23.00 2.76 20.31
C ASN A 237 -22.45 3.91 21.16
N VAL A 238 -21.22 3.78 21.68
CA VAL A 238 -20.53 4.87 22.41
C VAL A 238 -19.89 5.88 21.45
N PHE A 239 -19.81 5.59 20.16
CA PHE A 239 -19.17 6.41 19.13
C PHE A 239 -20.17 7.21 18.29
N LEU A 240 -21.12 7.83 18.89
CA LEU A 240 -22.29 8.43 18.21
C LEU A 240 -22.11 9.82 17.64
N GLU A 241 -20.96 10.17 17.14
CA GLU A 241 -20.85 11.09 16.00
C GLU A 241 -19.90 10.48 14.96
N VAL A 242 -20.35 9.41 14.37
CA VAL A 242 -19.68 8.89 13.18
C VAL A 242 -20.08 9.80 12.02
N ASN A 243 -19.25 10.77 11.72
CA ASN A 243 -19.39 11.50 10.50
C ASN A 243 -19.24 10.52 9.32
N PRO A 244 -20.12 10.58 8.33
CA PRO A 244 -20.00 9.73 7.16
C PRO A 244 -18.59 9.89 6.59
N SER A 245 -18.03 8.78 6.14
CA SER A 245 -16.73 8.74 5.49
C SER A 245 -16.59 9.94 4.55
N VAL A 246 -15.47 10.64 4.65
CA VAL A 246 -15.07 11.55 3.58
C VAL A 246 -14.88 10.66 2.37
N SER A 247 -15.90 10.56 1.52
CA SER A 247 -15.75 9.92 0.23
C SER A 247 -14.85 10.83 -0.57
N PHE A 248 -13.79 10.30 -1.09
CA PHE A 248 -13.04 10.96 -2.14
C PHE A 248 -13.98 11.02 -3.35
N LYS A 249 -14.63 12.17 -3.55
CA LYS A 249 -15.32 12.49 -4.78
C LYS A 249 -14.34 13.17 -5.71
#